data_e13ee03b9ece3d9f7da29a8e5fa0f98b
#
_entry.id   e13ee03b9ece3d9f7da29a8e5fa0f98b
#
_cell.length_a   1.000
_cell.length_b   1.000
_cell.length_c   1.000
_cell.angle_alpha   90.00
_cell.angle_beta   90.00
_cell.angle_gamma   90.00
#
_symmetry.space_group_name_H-M   'P 1'
#
loop_
_entity.id
_entity.type
_entity.pdbx_description
1 polymer ?
#
loop_
_entity_poly.entity_id
_entity_poly.type
_entity_poly.pdbx_seq_one_letter_code
_entity_poly.pdbx_strand_id
1 'polypeptide(L)'
;GRIYLMNVDHANEHGSFDEKVAPIRMSNLCCEIDLPTEPLEAYDDHTGEISLCTLSAINWGLINEPHEFEKYCNLSVRALDELLDYQSYPIPAAEKGTMNRRPLGIGIINLAYFLAKRDLKYDESAYSIVDEYAEAWSYYLIKASADLAKEKGACFKNNETKYARGRLPNDTYKRAINNLIKHEERLPWKDLRKQLIESGIRNSTLMALMPAETSAQISNSTNGIEPPRALVSYKQSKDGVMAQVVPGYYHLKNKYDLLWDQTSPQGYLAICGILQKYIDQGISVNTSYNPEHYEDNKIPMSEMLTDIVTAYKYGIKQLYYFNTFDGAGEIEDEHHTYDGTENIDDEDCDSCVI
;
A
#
# COMPACT_ATOMS: atom_id res chain seq x y z
N GLY A 1 -13.94 -7.50 12.78
CA GLY A 1 -12.72 -7.33 12.20
C GLY A 1 -12.33 -8.21 11.03
N ARG A 2 -13.16 -9.17 10.57
CA ARG A 2 -12.80 -10.04 9.42
C ARG A 2 -13.64 -9.76 8.18
N ILE A 3 -14.33 -8.62 8.13
CA ILE A 3 -15.06 -8.15 6.96
C ILE A 3 -14.34 -6.92 6.45
N TYR A 4 -13.92 -6.98 5.18
CA TYR A 4 -13.24 -5.87 4.51
C TYR A 4 -14.27 -5.00 3.80
N LEU A 5 -13.98 -3.71 3.68
CA LEU A 5 -14.83 -2.76 2.98
C LEU A 5 -14.10 -2.27 1.72
N MET A 6 -14.81 -2.28 0.59
CA MET A 6 -14.31 -1.73 -0.66
C MET A 6 -15.26 -0.65 -1.18
N ASN A 7 -14.73 0.54 -1.38
CA ASN A 7 -15.41 1.65 -2.03
C ASN A 7 -15.24 1.50 -3.55
N VAL A 8 -16.12 0.75 -4.16
CA VAL A 8 -16.04 0.37 -5.59
C VAL A 8 -16.07 1.58 -6.52
N ASP A 9 -16.81 2.63 -6.15
CA ASP A 9 -16.81 3.90 -6.84
C ASP A 9 -15.42 4.57 -6.83
N HIS A 10 -14.75 4.59 -5.68
CA HIS A 10 -13.38 5.14 -5.59
C HIS A 10 -12.38 4.31 -6.41
N ALA A 11 -12.47 2.97 -6.34
CA ALA A 11 -11.59 2.09 -7.10
C ALA A 11 -11.70 2.35 -8.61
N ASN A 12 -12.91 2.60 -9.11
CA ASN A 12 -13.16 2.90 -10.53
C ASN A 12 -12.86 4.36 -10.89
N GLU A 13 -13.36 5.34 -10.13
CA GLU A 13 -13.12 6.75 -10.42
C GLU A 13 -11.65 7.13 -10.33
N HIS A 14 -10.95 6.61 -9.31
CA HIS A 14 -9.57 6.97 -8.98
C HIS A 14 -8.54 5.89 -9.39
N GLY A 15 -8.95 4.85 -10.09
CA GLY A 15 -8.08 3.81 -10.64
C GLY A 15 -7.47 4.21 -11.98
N SER A 16 -6.53 3.39 -12.45
CA SER A 16 -5.88 3.58 -13.75
C SER A 16 -6.76 3.19 -14.95
N PHE A 17 -7.83 2.42 -14.74
CA PHE A 17 -8.66 1.90 -15.82
C PHE A 17 -9.88 2.78 -16.12
N ASP A 18 -10.32 2.76 -17.38
CA ASP A 18 -11.61 3.32 -17.77
C ASP A 18 -12.72 2.36 -17.33
N GLU A 19 -13.54 2.80 -16.40
CA GLU A 19 -14.61 1.99 -15.78
C GLU A 19 -15.67 1.48 -16.78
N LYS A 20 -15.80 2.14 -17.93
CA LYS A 20 -16.75 1.75 -18.98
C LYS A 20 -16.26 0.54 -19.78
N VAL A 21 -14.95 0.32 -19.81
CA VAL A 21 -14.31 -0.72 -20.62
C VAL A 21 -13.72 -1.83 -19.75
N ALA A 22 -13.12 -1.45 -18.63
CA ALA A 22 -12.41 -2.36 -17.73
C ALA A 22 -12.77 -2.05 -16.26
N PRO A 23 -14.03 -2.29 -15.83
CA PRO A 23 -14.47 -1.97 -14.48
C PRO A 23 -13.82 -2.85 -13.43
N ILE A 24 -13.45 -2.24 -12.31
CA ILE A 24 -12.99 -2.93 -11.11
C ILE A 24 -14.22 -3.37 -10.30
N ARG A 25 -14.30 -4.66 -9.98
CA ARG A 25 -15.45 -5.25 -9.27
C ARG A 25 -15.08 -5.84 -7.91
N MET A 26 -13.81 -6.17 -7.71
CA MET A 26 -13.29 -6.78 -6.48
C MET A 26 -11.82 -6.41 -6.29
N SER A 27 -11.31 -6.67 -5.09
CA SER A 27 -9.90 -6.58 -4.75
C SER A 27 -9.35 -7.96 -4.36
N ASN A 28 -8.05 -8.06 -4.09
CA ASN A 28 -7.40 -9.27 -3.58
C ASN A 28 -7.66 -9.47 -2.07
N LEU A 29 -7.13 -10.55 -1.50
CA LEU A 29 -7.25 -10.86 -0.08
C LEU A 29 -6.77 -9.72 0.83
N CYS A 30 -5.64 -9.09 0.50
CA CYS A 30 -5.06 -8.01 1.30
C CYS A 30 -5.62 -6.62 0.94
N CYS A 31 -6.59 -6.52 0.04
CA CYS A 31 -7.31 -5.28 -0.29
C CYS A 31 -6.47 -4.12 -0.81
N GLU A 32 -5.42 -4.38 -1.61
CA GLU A 32 -4.63 -3.32 -2.25
C GLU A 32 -4.64 -3.39 -3.77
N ILE A 33 -5.06 -4.51 -4.37
CA ILE A 33 -5.01 -4.73 -5.81
C ILE A 33 -6.36 -4.42 -6.44
N ASP A 34 -6.37 -3.46 -7.33
CA ASP A 34 -7.55 -3.02 -8.08
C ASP A 34 -7.32 -3.26 -9.58
N LEU A 35 -7.64 -4.47 -10.04
CA LEU A 35 -7.44 -4.91 -11.42
C LEU A 35 -8.74 -5.46 -12.01
N PRO A 36 -8.98 -5.24 -13.32
CA PRO A 36 -10.10 -5.87 -14.01
C PRO A 36 -9.92 -7.38 -14.12
N THR A 37 -11.02 -8.11 -14.04
CA THR A 37 -11.08 -9.56 -14.24
C THR A 37 -12.20 -9.91 -15.20
N GLU A 38 -12.08 -11.07 -15.88
CA GLU A 38 -13.13 -11.65 -16.70
C GLU A 38 -13.47 -13.07 -16.20
N PRO A 39 -14.77 -13.43 -16.17
CA PRO A 39 -15.20 -14.75 -15.69
C PRO A 39 -14.54 -15.90 -16.42
N LEU A 40 -14.38 -17.02 -15.73
CA LEU A 40 -13.94 -18.30 -16.28
C LEU A 40 -15.12 -19.27 -16.32
N GLU A 41 -15.26 -20.06 -17.42
CA GLU A 41 -16.18 -21.17 -17.49
C GLU A 41 -15.53 -22.50 -17.08
N ALA A 42 -14.22 -22.63 -17.33
CA ALA A 42 -13.44 -23.82 -17.01
C ALA A 42 -11.99 -23.46 -16.67
N TYR A 43 -11.27 -24.38 -16.05
CA TYR A 43 -9.86 -24.23 -15.65
C TYR A 43 -8.91 -23.88 -16.82
N ASP A 44 -9.17 -24.45 -17.99
CA ASP A 44 -8.40 -24.24 -19.22
C ASP A 44 -8.99 -23.17 -20.16
N ASP A 45 -9.90 -22.35 -19.64
CA ASP A 45 -10.54 -21.28 -20.39
C ASP A 45 -9.52 -20.21 -20.80
N HIS A 46 -9.42 -19.94 -22.08
CA HIS A 46 -8.60 -18.89 -22.67
C HIS A 46 -9.34 -17.55 -22.82
N THR A 47 -10.64 -17.49 -22.54
CA THR A 47 -11.46 -16.29 -22.69
C THR A 47 -11.47 -15.43 -21.43
N GLY A 48 -11.41 -16.04 -20.24
CA GLY A 48 -11.35 -15.36 -18.96
C GLY A 48 -10.03 -14.64 -18.71
N GLU A 49 -10.00 -13.82 -17.65
CA GLU A 49 -8.80 -13.12 -17.16
C GLU A 49 -8.75 -13.17 -15.64
N ILE A 50 -7.67 -13.74 -15.09
CA ILE A 50 -7.34 -13.70 -13.68
C ILE A 50 -6.24 -12.66 -13.46
N SER A 51 -6.46 -11.78 -12.49
CA SER A 51 -5.45 -10.80 -12.09
C SER A 51 -4.47 -11.40 -11.09
N LEU A 52 -3.17 -11.12 -11.29
CA LEU A 52 -2.09 -11.52 -10.39
C LEU A 52 -1.45 -10.32 -9.74
N CYS A 53 -1.04 -10.51 -8.47
CA CYS A 53 -0.24 -9.53 -7.74
C CYS A 53 1.23 -9.71 -8.09
N THR A 54 1.88 -8.67 -8.65
CA THR A 54 3.33 -8.64 -8.87
C THR A 54 3.88 -7.45 -8.11
N LEU A 55 4.49 -7.75 -6.95
CA LEU A 55 4.71 -6.76 -5.90
C LEU A 55 6.19 -6.52 -5.63
N SER A 56 6.53 -5.29 -5.30
CA SER A 56 7.75 -4.87 -4.62
C SER A 56 7.47 -3.68 -3.71
N ALA A 57 8.45 -3.25 -2.92
CA ALA A 57 8.31 -2.06 -2.10
C ALA A 57 9.61 -1.26 -2.06
N ILE A 58 9.49 0.07 -2.04
CA ILE A 58 10.61 0.98 -1.87
C ILE A 58 10.73 1.36 -0.40
N ASN A 59 11.93 1.25 0.15
CA ASN A 59 12.24 1.64 1.51
C ASN A 59 12.37 3.17 1.62
N TRP A 60 11.28 3.85 1.98
CA TRP A 60 11.26 5.30 2.14
C TRP A 60 12.19 5.79 3.26
N GLY A 61 12.44 4.96 4.28
CA GLY A 61 13.36 5.30 5.35
C GLY A 61 14.79 5.57 4.88
N LEU A 62 15.17 5.08 3.69
CA LEU A 62 16.49 5.30 3.07
C LEU A 62 16.50 6.43 2.03
N ILE A 63 15.35 6.99 1.69
CA ILE A 63 15.23 8.12 0.76
C ILE A 63 15.40 9.42 1.54
N ASN A 64 16.40 10.21 1.22
CA ASN A 64 16.66 11.49 1.87
C ASN A 64 16.01 12.65 1.12
N GLU A 65 16.04 12.60 -0.22
CA GLU A 65 15.51 13.65 -1.08
C GLU A 65 14.56 13.08 -2.15
N PRO A 66 13.47 13.76 -2.51
CA PRO A 66 12.48 13.26 -3.46
C PRO A 66 13.04 12.83 -4.83
N HIS A 67 14.08 13.47 -5.32
CA HIS A 67 14.68 13.11 -6.61
C HIS A 67 15.38 11.74 -6.62
N GLU A 68 15.76 11.21 -5.46
CA GLU A 68 16.39 9.88 -5.35
C GLU A 68 15.42 8.76 -5.77
N PHE A 69 14.11 9.00 -5.74
CA PHE A 69 13.12 8.05 -6.24
C PHE A 69 13.32 7.69 -7.70
N GLU A 70 13.87 8.57 -8.54
CA GLU A 70 14.06 8.29 -9.97
C GLU A 70 14.81 6.97 -10.19
N LYS A 71 15.91 6.78 -9.48
CA LYS A 71 16.75 5.56 -9.59
C LYS A 71 15.99 4.31 -9.14
N TYR A 72 15.37 4.36 -7.96
CA TYR A 72 14.76 3.18 -7.35
C TYR A 72 13.44 2.79 -8.05
N CYS A 73 12.65 3.77 -8.45
CA CYS A 73 11.43 3.54 -9.23
C CYS A 73 11.76 2.93 -10.60
N ASN A 74 12.76 3.45 -11.31
CA ASN A 74 13.19 2.89 -12.59
C ASN A 74 13.65 1.44 -12.44
N LEU A 75 14.46 1.14 -11.42
CA LEU A 75 14.92 -0.22 -11.15
C LEU A 75 13.76 -1.17 -10.83
N SER A 76 12.85 -0.76 -9.94
CA SER A 76 11.71 -1.59 -9.52
C SER A 76 10.77 -1.90 -10.69
N VAL A 77 10.42 -0.90 -11.50
CA VAL A 77 9.55 -1.10 -12.67
C VAL A 77 10.19 -2.06 -13.65
N ARG A 78 11.47 -1.89 -13.98
CA ARG A 78 12.17 -2.76 -14.94
C ARG A 78 12.33 -4.18 -14.41
N ALA A 79 12.70 -4.34 -13.14
CA ALA A 79 12.87 -5.66 -12.54
C ALA A 79 11.54 -6.44 -12.52
N LEU A 80 10.44 -5.80 -12.13
CA LEU A 80 9.14 -6.45 -12.11
C LEU A 80 8.59 -6.69 -13.52
N ASP A 81 8.80 -5.78 -14.49
CA ASP A 81 8.38 -6.01 -15.88
C ASP A 81 9.08 -7.22 -16.50
N GLU A 82 10.39 -7.40 -16.26
CA GLU A 82 11.13 -8.59 -16.67
C GLU A 82 10.63 -9.86 -15.97
N LEU A 83 10.26 -9.76 -14.70
CA LEU A 83 9.75 -10.90 -13.93
C LEU A 83 8.44 -11.43 -14.52
N LEU A 84 7.58 -10.55 -15.07
CA LEU A 84 6.36 -10.97 -15.77
C LEU A 84 6.64 -11.88 -16.97
N ASP A 85 7.72 -11.62 -17.69
CA ASP A 85 8.13 -12.43 -18.85
C ASP A 85 8.86 -13.72 -18.42
N TYR A 86 9.50 -13.73 -17.26
CA TYR A 86 10.31 -14.85 -16.79
C TYR A 86 9.49 -15.94 -16.06
N GLN A 87 8.43 -15.58 -15.36
CA GLN A 87 7.64 -16.53 -14.57
C GLN A 87 6.78 -17.45 -15.45
N SER A 88 6.42 -18.62 -14.91
CA SER A 88 5.46 -19.54 -15.53
C SER A 88 4.06 -19.31 -14.99
N TYR A 89 3.07 -19.39 -15.85
CA TYR A 89 1.65 -19.21 -15.48
C TYR A 89 0.95 -20.56 -15.41
N PRO A 90 0.28 -20.90 -14.29
CA PRO A 90 -0.33 -22.21 -14.10
C PRO A 90 -1.58 -22.45 -14.96
N ILE A 91 -2.25 -21.35 -15.35
CA ILE A 91 -3.47 -21.41 -16.17
C ILE A 91 -3.49 -20.27 -17.22
N PRO A 92 -4.14 -20.51 -18.39
CA PRO A 92 -4.14 -19.53 -19.50
C PRO A 92 -4.72 -18.17 -19.13
N ALA A 93 -5.78 -18.14 -18.32
CA ALA A 93 -6.42 -16.90 -17.90
C ALA A 93 -5.52 -15.99 -17.05
N ALA A 94 -4.62 -16.56 -16.24
CA ALA A 94 -3.65 -15.82 -15.45
C ALA A 94 -2.55 -15.21 -16.34
N GLU A 95 -2.04 -15.98 -17.30
CA GLU A 95 -1.10 -15.48 -18.32
C GLU A 95 -1.71 -14.34 -19.11
N LYS A 96 -2.92 -14.55 -19.63
CA LYS A 96 -3.65 -13.55 -20.45
C LYS A 96 -3.87 -12.25 -19.69
N GLY A 97 -4.42 -12.31 -18.46
CA GLY A 97 -4.66 -11.13 -17.63
C GLY A 97 -3.37 -10.38 -17.34
N THR A 98 -2.28 -11.10 -17.05
CA THR A 98 -0.98 -10.52 -16.74
C THR A 98 -0.30 -9.93 -17.98
N MET A 99 -0.15 -10.70 -19.06
CA MET A 99 0.64 -10.27 -20.22
C MET A 99 -0.05 -9.15 -21.01
N ASN A 100 -1.39 -9.13 -21.06
CA ASN A 100 -2.13 -8.08 -21.73
C ASN A 100 -2.04 -6.73 -21.03
N ARG A 101 -1.95 -6.71 -19.70
CA ARG A 101 -1.99 -5.49 -18.88
C ARG A 101 -0.65 -5.16 -18.24
N ARG A 102 0.21 -6.15 -18.01
CA ARG A 102 1.50 -6.03 -17.31
C ARG A 102 1.38 -5.25 -15.98
N PRO A 103 0.43 -5.63 -15.08
CA PRO A 103 0.16 -4.87 -13.88
C PRO A 103 1.28 -5.05 -12.86
N LEU A 104 1.66 -3.97 -12.19
CA LEU A 104 2.60 -3.96 -11.08
C LEU A 104 1.95 -3.36 -9.85
N GLY A 105 2.46 -3.72 -8.66
CA GLY A 105 2.12 -3.09 -7.40
C GLY A 105 3.39 -2.78 -6.63
N ILE A 106 3.90 -1.55 -6.76
CA ILE A 106 5.09 -1.11 -6.05
C ILE A 106 4.62 -0.31 -4.85
N GLY A 107 4.99 -0.78 -3.65
CA GLY A 107 4.55 -0.23 -2.38
C GLY A 107 5.63 0.56 -1.65
N ILE A 108 5.35 0.80 -0.38
CA ILE A 108 6.18 1.57 0.54
C ILE A 108 6.45 0.71 1.77
N ILE A 109 7.69 0.67 2.23
CA ILE A 109 8.04 0.17 3.57
C ILE A 109 8.80 1.24 4.35
N ASN A 110 8.81 1.08 5.67
CA ASN A 110 9.63 1.91 6.57
C ASN A 110 9.16 3.36 6.71
N LEU A 111 7.84 3.62 6.53
CA LEU A 111 7.29 4.97 6.71
C LEU A 111 7.46 5.46 8.15
N ALA A 112 7.26 4.61 9.15
CA ALA A 112 7.42 5.00 10.54
C ALA A 112 8.86 5.46 10.86
N TYR A 113 9.88 4.77 10.34
CA TYR A 113 11.27 5.22 10.47
C TYR A 113 11.54 6.51 9.70
N PHE A 114 10.96 6.65 8.51
CA PHE A 114 11.04 7.89 7.72
C PHE A 114 10.54 9.11 8.50
N LEU A 115 9.41 8.95 9.22
CA LEU A 115 8.84 9.99 10.07
C LEU A 115 9.69 10.20 11.33
N ALA A 116 10.04 9.15 12.05
CA ALA A 116 10.84 9.22 13.28
C ALA A 116 12.20 9.92 13.08
N LYS A 117 12.88 9.65 11.94
CA LYS A 117 14.13 10.33 11.57
C LYS A 117 13.96 11.86 11.47
N ARG A 118 12.77 12.33 11.13
CA ARG A 118 12.44 13.73 10.90
C ARG A 118 11.72 14.38 12.08
N ASP A 119 11.56 13.62 13.19
CA ASP A 119 10.83 14.08 14.37
C ASP A 119 9.36 14.40 14.07
N LEU A 120 8.73 13.61 13.19
CA LEU A 120 7.36 13.74 12.73
C LEU A 120 6.52 12.57 13.25
N LYS A 121 5.22 12.81 13.42
CA LYS A 121 4.25 11.84 13.91
C LYS A 121 3.20 11.51 12.85
N TYR A 122 2.32 10.54 13.14
CA TYR A 122 1.15 10.25 12.30
C TYR A 122 0.05 11.29 12.53
N ASP A 123 0.37 12.54 12.27
CA ASP A 123 -0.50 13.70 12.43
C ASP A 123 -0.20 14.79 11.38
N GLU A 124 -0.74 15.99 11.57
CA GLU A 124 -0.56 17.13 10.66
C GLU A 124 0.89 17.54 10.43
N SER A 125 1.81 17.21 11.34
CA SER A 125 3.22 17.50 11.20
C SER A 125 3.85 16.79 10.00
N ALA A 126 3.32 15.61 9.62
CA ALA A 126 3.84 14.79 8.53
C ALA A 126 3.18 15.05 7.17
N TYR A 127 2.00 15.67 7.11
CA TYR A 127 1.20 15.72 5.88
C TYR A 127 1.94 16.33 4.69
N SER A 128 2.65 17.43 4.91
CA SER A 128 3.35 18.13 3.83
C SER A 128 4.47 17.31 3.21
N ILE A 129 5.29 16.66 4.04
CA ILE A 129 6.41 15.87 3.55
C ILE A 129 5.94 14.55 2.93
N VAL A 130 4.88 13.95 3.47
CA VAL A 130 4.28 12.75 2.88
C VAL A 130 3.69 13.07 1.50
N ASP A 131 3.01 14.20 1.33
CA ASP A 131 2.49 14.65 0.03
C ASP A 131 3.60 14.86 -1.01
N GLU A 132 4.69 15.54 -0.62
CA GLU A 132 5.84 15.79 -1.49
C GLU A 132 6.53 14.50 -1.94
N TYR A 133 6.79 13.59 -1.00
CA TYR A 133 7.46 12.32 -1.31
C TYR A 133 6.54 11.36 -2.08
N ALA A 134 5.24 11.36 -1.80
CA ALA A 134 4.26 10.57 -2.53
C ALA A 134 4.10 11.06 -3.98
N GLU A 135 4.11 12.38 -4.19
CA GLU A 135 4.12 12.96 -5.54
C GLU A 135 5.34 12.49 -6.34
N ALA A 136 6.54 12.60 -5.75
CA ALA A 136 7.78 12.22 -6.43
C ALA A 136 7.83 10.71 -6.72
N TRP A 137 7.47 9.88 -5.75
CA TRP A 137 7.41 8.44 -5.91
C TRP A 137 6.44 8.02 -7.03
N SER A 138 5.23 8.56 -7.05
CA SER A 138 4.24 8.30 -8.10
C SER A 138 4.72 8.79 -9.47
N TYR A 139 5.24 10.01 -9.52
CA TYR A 139 5.77 10.60 -10.76
C TYR A 139 6.86 9.72 -11.39
N TYR A 140 7.85 9.31 -10.60
CA TYR A 140 8.97 8.53 -11.13
C TYR A 140 8.59 7.10 -11.48
N LEU A 141 7.61 6.49 -10.81
CA LEU A 141 7.06 5.18 -11.20
C LEU A 141 6.35 5.26 -12.57
N ILE A 142 5.48 6.25 -12.75
CA ILE A 142 4.76 6.44 -14.01
C ILE A 142 5.74 6.80 -15.12
N LYS A 143 6.71 7.68 -14.85
CA LYS A 143 7.77 8.05 -15.79
C LYS A 143 8.59 6.82 -16.22
N ALA A 144 9.01 5.98 -15.30
CA ALA A 144 9.77 4.77 -15.59
C ALA A 144 9.01 3.81 -16.51
N SER A 145 7.71 3.61 -16.26
CA SER A 145 6.88 2.77 -17.12
C SER A 145 6.60 3.40 -18.49
N ALA A 146 6.45 4.73 -18.57
CA ALA A 146 6.32 5.44 -19.82
C ALA A 146 7.62 5.43 -20.64
N ASP A 147 8.78 5.52 -19.99
CA ASP A 147 10.09 5.38 -20.64
C ASP A 147 10.29 3.96 -21.17
N LEU A 148 9.89 2.94 -20.37
CA LEU A 148 9.94 1.55 -20.79
C LEU A 148 8.98 1.25 -21.95
N ALA A 149 7.83 1.95 -22.03
CA ALA A 149 6.93 1.86 -23.16
C ALA A 149 7.56 2.38 -24.47
N LYS A 150 8.40 3.40 -24.42
CA LYS A 150 9.17 3.85 -25.58
C LYS A 150 10.19 2.79 -26.06
N GLU A 151 10.78 2.05 -25.12
CA GLU A 151 11.81 1.06 -25.42
C GLU A 151 11.21 -0.27 -25.92
N LYS A 152 10.15 -0.76 -25.25
CA LYS A 152 9.59 -2.10 -25.43
C LYS A 152 8.16 -2.12 -25.99
N GLY A 153 7.53 -0.98 -26.18
CA GLY A 153 6.12 -0.83 -26.52
C GLY A 153 5.22 -0.78 -25.29
N ALA A 154 4.08 -0.11 -25.42
CA ALA A 154 3.03 -0.08 -24.41
C ALA A 154 2.42 -1.47 -24.17
N CYS A 155 1.78 -1.71 -23.02
CA CYS A 155 1.04 -2.95 -22.81
C CYS A 155 -0.11 -3.09 -23.83
N PHE A 156 -0.51 -4.33 -24.12
CA PHE A 156 -1.52 -4.61 -25.15
C PHE A 156 -2.85 -3.89 -24.86
N LYS A 157 -3.27 -3.85 -23.60
CA LYS A 157 -4.51 -3.17 -23.16
C LYS A 157 -4.30 -1.72 -22.69
N ASN A 158 -3.24 -1.05 -23.13
CA ASN A 158 -2.97 0.35 -22.84
C ASN A 158 -4.19 1.26 -23.04
N ASN A 159 -4.96 1.03 -24.12
CA ASN A 159 -6.13 1.86 -24.45
C ASN A 159 -7.29 1.74 -23.44
N GLU A 160 -7.29 0.72 -22.59
CA GLU A 160 -8.24 0.58 -21.49
C GLU A 160 -7.86 1.44 -20.29
N THR A 161 -6.65 2.01 -20.28
CA THR A 161 -6.15 2.83 -19.17
C THR A 161 -6.46 4.31 -19.36
N LYS A 162 -6.59 5.02 -18.24
CA LYS A 162 -6.67 6.48 -18.20
C LYS A 162 -5.34 7.11 -18.60
N TYR A 163 -4.22 6.41 -18.38
CA TYR A 163 -2.88 6.84 -18.80
C TYR A 163 -2.77 7.08 -20.31
N ALA A 164 -3.42 6.26 -21.14
CA ALA A 164 -3.46 6.45 -22.59
C ALA A 164 -4.05 7.80 -23.02
N ARG A 165 -4.81 8.46 -22.11
CA ARG A 165 -5.40 9.79 -22.31
C ARG A 165 -4.67 10.87 -21.52
N GLY A 166 -3.50 10.56 -20.97
CA GLY A 166 -2.72 11.47 -20.13
C GLY A 166 -3.37 11.81 -18.79
N ARG A 167 -4.33 11.00 -18.32
CA ARG A 167 -4.96 11.17 -16.99
C ARG A 167 -4.19 10.35 -15.95
N LEU A 168 -3.92 10.98 -14.83
CA LEU A 168 -3.08 10.48 -13.73
C LEU A 168 -3.94 10.29 -12.46
N PRO A 169 -3.48 9.51 -11.48
CA PRO A 169 -4.19 9.33 -10.22
C PRO A 169 -4.54 10.67 -9.54
N ASN A 170 -3.62 11.62 -9.50
CA ASN A 170 -3.83 12.94 -8.90
C ASN A 170 -4.87 13.82 -9.63
N ASP A 171 -5.34 13.45 -10.83
CA ASP A 171 -6.44 14.16 -11.51
C ASP A 171 -7.83 13.77 -10.99
N THR A 172 -7.94 12.57 -10.43
CA THR A 172 -9.23 11.96 -10.08
C THR A 172 -9.44 11.74 -8.59
N TYR A 173 -8.46 12.10 -7.74
CA TYR A 173 -8.55 11.91 -6.29
C TYR A 173 -9.71 12.70 -5.65
N LYS A 174 -10.11 12.30 -4.44
CA LYS A 174 -11.18 12.98 -3.69
C LYS A 174 -10.71 14.33 -3.15
N ARG A 175 -11.50 15.38 -3.43
CA ARG A 175 -11.17 16.77 -3.09
C ARG A 175 -11.14 17.06 -1.60
N ALA A 176 -11.80 16.24 -0.75
CA ALA A 176 -11.78 16.43 0.69
C ALA A 176 -10.36 16.40 1.30
N ILE A 177 -9.41 15.73 0.63
CA ILE A 177 -8.00 15.73 1.06
C ILE A 177 -7.37 17.13 0.98
N ASN A 178 -7.88 18.04 0.14
CA ASN A 178 -7.40 19.43 0.08
C ASN A 178 -7.72 20.24 1.34
N ASN A 179 -8.59 19.73 2.24
CA ASN A 179 -8.80 20.33 3.55
C ASN A 179 -7.63 20.07 4.50
N LEU A 180 -6.86 19.01 4.25
CA LEU A 180 -5.67 18.64 5.03
C LEU A 180 -4.41 19.25 4.43
N ILE A 181 -4.27 19.18 3.12
CA ILE A 181 -3.09 19.67 2.41
C ILE A 181 -3.49 20.23 1.05
N LYS A 182 -2.99 21.43 0.75
CA LYS A 182 -3.20 22.06 -0.55
C LYS A 182 -2.51 21.26 -1.64
N HIS A 183 -3.24 20.96 -2.70
CA HIS A 183 -2.66 20.33 -3.87
C HIS A 183 -1.66 21.25 -4.58
N GLU A 184 -0.46 20.76 -4.78
CA GLU A 184 0.62 21.40 -5.53
C GLU A 184 1.24 20.37 -6.49
N GLU A 185 1.51 20.79 -7.73
CA GLU A 185 2.31 20.01 -8.68
C GLU A 185 3.74 20.56 -8.65
N ARG A 186 4.69 19.81 -8.09
CA ARG A 186 6.11 20.19 -7.93
C ARG A 186 6.98 19.65 -9.06
N LEU A 187 6.48 18.65 -9.80
CA LEU A 187 7.20 17.94 -10.86
C LEU A 187 6.59 18.22 -12.24
N PRO A 188 7.30 17.96 -13.35
CA PRO A 188 6.86 18.30 -14.68
C PRO A 188 5.78 17.33 -15.23
N TRP A 189 4.65 17.23 -14.53
CA TRP A 189 3.52 16.37 -14.89
C TRP A 189 3.00 16.62 -16.29
N LYS A 190 3.04 17.85 -16.77
CA LYS A 190 2.60 18.21 -18.14
C LYS A 190 3.38 17.46 -19.20
N ASP A 191 4.69 17.32 -19.05
CA ASP A 191 5.55 16.63 -19.99
C ASP A 191 5.32 15.12 -19.94
N LEU A 192 5.11 14.57 -18.74
CA LEU A 192 4.76 13.16 -18.55
C LEU A 192 3.41 12.82 -19.18
N ARG A 193 2.38 13.69 -19.04
CA ARG A 193 1.08 13.51 -19.71
C ARG A 193 1.23 13.44 -21.22
N LYS A 194 2.05 14.34 -21.80
CA LYS A 194 2.33 14.34 -23.24
C LYS A 194 2.99 13.02 -23.67
N GLN A 195 3.99 12.57 -22.90
CA GLN A 195 4.68 11.30 -23.18
C GLN A 195 3.72 10.09 -23.13
N LEU A 196 2.82 10.04 -22.14
CA LEU A 196 1.82 8.98 -22.02
C LEU A 196 0.85 8.94 -23.21
N ILE A 197 0.44 10.10 -23.73
CA ILE A 197 -0.42 10.19 -24.92
C ILE A 197 0.34 9.72 -26.16
N GLU A 198 1.62 10.06 -26.30
CA GLU A 198 2.43 9.74 -27.48
C GLU A 198 2.91 8.29 -27.52
N SER A 199 3.29 7.72 -26.38
CA SER A 199 3.98 6.43 -26.28
C SER A 199 3.19 5.36 -25.51
N GLY A 200 2.13 5.74 -24.79
CA GLY A 200 1.40 4.86 -23.88
C GLY A 200 2.19 4.56 -22.62
N ILE A 201 1.70 3.56 -21.89
CA ILE A 201 2.33 3.04 -20.66
C ILE A 201 2.64 1.54 -20.80
N ARG A 202 3.79 1.10 -20.28
CA ARG A 202 4.19 -0.31 -20.32
C ARG A 202 3.41 -1.17 -19.31
N ASN A 203 3.12 -0.62 -18.15
CA ASN A 203 2.46 -1.30 -17.03
C ASN A 203 1.15 -0.59 -16.73
N SER A 204 0.03 -1.28 -16.82
CA SER A 204 -1.32 -0.69 -16.67
C SER A 204 -1.60 -0.16 -15.28
N THR A 205 -0.93 -0.69 -14.26
CA THR A 205 -0.88 -0.21 -12.88
C THR A 205 0.55 -0.24 -12.36
N LEU A 206 0.85 0.55 -11.35
CA LEU A 206 2.20 0.70 -10.82
C LEU A 206 2.26 0.70 -9.30
N MET A 207 1.23 1.19 -8.61
CA MET A 207 1.28 1.48 -7.18
C MET A 207 0.19 0.75 -6.43
N ALA A 208 0.60 0.00 -5.39
CA ALA A 208 -0.29 -0.64 -4.42
C ALA A 208 0.42 -0.73 -3.08
N LEU A 209 -0.26 -0.45 -1.98
CA LEU A 209 0.33 -0.53 -0.65
C LEU A 209 -0.17 -1.77 0.08
N MET A 210 0.65 -2.82 0.00
CA MET A 210 0.41 -4.11 0.63
C MET A 210 0.90 -4.15 2.08
N PRO A 211 0.42 -5.10 2.91
CA PRO A 211 1.13 -5.53 4.10
C PRO A 211 2.49 -6.12 3.69
N ALA A 212 3.59 -5.55 4.16
CA ALA A 212 4.94 -5.90 3.69
C ALA A 212 5.81 -6.49 4.80
N GLU A 213 5.25 -7.34 5.65
CA GLU A 213 5.91 -7.81 6.87
C GLU A 213 7.23 -8.53 6.62
N THR A 214 7.24 -9.59 5.81
CA THR A 214 8.46 -10.37 5.58
C THR A 214 9.54 -9.57 4.87
N SER A 215 9.20 -8.81 3.84
CA SER A 215 10.16 -7.96 3.12
C SER A 215 10.68 -6.80 3.99
N ALA A 216 9.85 -6.27 4.88
CA ALA A 216 10.27 -5.28 5.87
C ALA A 216 11.26 -5.88 6.88
N GLN A 217 11.00 -7.09 7.39
CA GLN A 217 11.89 -7.78 8.32
C GLN A 217 13.28 -8.05 7.70
N ILE A 218 13.33 -8.59 6.48
CA ILE A 218 14.58 -8.87 5.77
C ILE A 218 15.42 -7.61 5.58
N SER A 219 14.76 -6.47 5.36
CA SER A 219 15.43 -5.18 5.12
C SER A 219 15.63 -4.35 6.39
N ASN A 220 15.35 -4.89 7.58
CA ASN A 220 15.36 -4.17 8.86
C ASN A 220 14.56 -2.86 8.78
N SER A 221 13.33 -2.97 8.36
CA SER A 221 12.41 -1.85 8.15
C SER A 221 11.14 -2.01 8.98
N THR A 222 10.43 -0.93 9.25
CA THR A 222 9.08 -1.01 9.78
C THR A 222 8.11 -1.46 8.68
N ASN A 223 7.03 -2.17 9.08
CA ASN A 223 6.06 -2.73 8.16
C ASN A 223 5.30 -1.63 7.40
N GLY A 224 5.36 -1.67 6.07
CA GLY A 224 4.54 -0.82 5.21
C GLY A 224 4.56 0.66 5.59
N ILE A 225 3.35 1.20 5.71
CA ILE A 225 3.09 2.59 6.06
C ILE A 225 2.55 2.75 7.49
N GLU A 226 2.41 1.66 8.24
CA GLU A 226 1.78 1.66 9.55
C GLU A 226 2.72 2.13 10.66
N PRO A 227 2.16 2.71 11.75
CA PRO A 227 2.88 2.86 13.00
C PRO A 227 3.31 1.48 13.54
N PRO A 228 4.51 1.32 14.09
CA PRO A 228 4.90 0.06 14.71
C PRO A 228 4.08 -0.18 15.98
N ARG A 229 3.75 -1.45 16.23
CA ARG A 229 3.01 -1.84 17.45
C ARG A 229 3.83 -1.62 18.72
N ALA A 230 5.11 -1.95 18.66
CA ALA A 230 6.07 -1.80 19.75
C ALA A 230 7.46 -1.46 19.18
N LEU A 231 8.36 -0.96 20.02
CA LEU A 231 9.77 -0.71 19.63
C LEU A 231 10.55 -2.00 19.38
N VAL A 232 10.17 -3.07 20.07
CA VAL A 232 10.67 -4.43 19.89
C VAL A 232 9.45 -5.35 19.77
N SER A 233 9.32 -6.05 18.68
CA SER A 233 8.26 -7.03 18.45
C SER A 233 8.83 -8.43 18.30
N TYR A 234 8.09 -9.44 18.73
CA TYR A 234 8.48 -10.84 18.59
C TYR A 234 7.52 -11.54 17.65
N LYS A 235 8.07 -12.22 16.66
CA LYS A 235 7.30 -13.06 15.74
C LYS A 235 7.67 -14.50 15.98
N GLN A 236 6.69 -15.32 16.34
CA GLN A 236 6.86 -16.75 16.46
C GLN A 236 6.62 -17.41 15.09
N SER A 237 7.53 -18.27 14.68
CA SER A 237 7.41 -19.10 13.49
C SER A 237 7.68 -20.54 13.81
N LYS A 238 7.48 -21.46 12.86
CA LYS A 238 7.86 -22.89 13.02
C LYS A 238 9.34 -23.08 13.31
N ASP A 239 10.17 -22.11 12.90
CA ASP A 239 11.62 -22.15 13.02
C ASP A 239 12.16 -21.44 14.29
N GLY A 240 11.26 -20.87 15.12
CA GLY A 240 11.61 -20.18 16.36
C GLY A 240 11.02 -18.78 16.50
N VAL A 241 11.42 -18.09 17.57
CA VAL A 241 11.03 -16.72 17.87
C VAL A 241 12.07 -15.77 17.29
N MET A 242 11.63 -14.80 16.48
CA MET A 242 12.46 -13.75 15.93
C MET A 242 12.09 -12.40 16.56
N ALA A 243 13.07 -11.74 17.16
CA ALA A 243 12.91 -10.37 17.64
C ALA A 243 13.17 -9.39 16.48
N GLN A 244 12.24 -8.45 16.28
CA GLN A 244 12.40 -7.34 15.36
C GLN A 244 12.43 -6.03 16.16
N VAL A 245 13.52 -5.28 16.00
CA VAL A 245 13.73 -3.99 16.64
C VAL A 245 13.54 -2.89 15.61
N VAL A 246 12.82 -1.82 15.95
CA VAL A 246 12.65 -0.68 15.03
C VAL A 246 14.00 -0.10 14.61
N PRO A 247 14.17 0.33 13.36
CA PRO A 247 15.42 0.92 12.89
C PRO A 247 15.83 2.14 13.72
N GLY A 248 17.13 2.27 14.01
CA GLY A 248 17.65 3.39 14.78
C GLY A 248 17.21 3.43 16.25
N TYR A 249 16.81 2.31 16.84
CA TYR A 249 16.27 2.18 18.20
C TYR A 249 17.00 3.03 19.23
N TYR A 250 18.34 2.93 19.32
CA TYR A 250 19.12 3.65 20.35
C TYR A 250 18.99 5.18 20.29
N HIS A 251 18.70 5.75 19.13
CA HIS A 251 18.65 7.19 18.91
C HIS A 251 17.24 7.72 18.66
N LEU A 252 16.32 6.85 18.23
CA LEU A 252 14.99 7.24 17.77
C LEU A 252 13.84 6.64 18.56
N LYS A 253 14.09 5.78 19.56
CA LYS A 253 13.02 5.12 20.33
C LYS A 253 11.94 6.07 20.86
N ASN A 254 12.32 7.26 21.31
CA ASN A 254 11.39 8.27 21.83
C ASN A 254 10.74 9.14 20.72
N LYS A 255 11.09 8.89 19.46
CA LYS A 255 10.57 9.62 18.29
C LYS A 255 9.56 8.81 17.49
N TYR A 256 9.50 7.51 17.72
CA TYR A 256 8.48 6.67 17.10
C TYR A 256 7.10 7.00 17.67
N ASP A 257 6.11 6.93 16.79
CA ASP A 257 4.70 7.00 17.14
C ASP A 257 4.16 5.58 17.12
N LEU A 258 3.87 5.03 18.30
CA LEU A 258 3.45 3.63 18.40
C LEU A 258 1.95 3.50 18.16
N LEU A 259 1.54 2.39 17.56
CA LEU A 259 0.17 2.15 17.13
C LEU A 259 -0.83 2.25 18.30
N TRP A 260 -0.49 1.63 19.41
CA TRP A 260 -1.39 1.53 20.57
C TRP A 260 -1.37 2.76 21.49
N ASP A 261 -0.42 3.67 21.30
CA ASP A 261 -0.39 4.96 21.99
C ASP A 261 -1.31 5.99 21.30
N GLN A 262 -1.70 5.74 20.06
CA GLN A 262 -2.59 6.62 19.31
C GLN A 262 -4.02 6.55 19.86
N THR A 263 -4.57 7.69 20.24
CA THR A 263 -5.93 7.80 20.77
C THR A 263 -7.01 7.70 19.70
N SER A 264 -6.65 7.80 18.43
CA SER A 264 -7.54 7.73 17.27
C SER A 264 -6.77 7.37 16.00
N PRO A 265 -7.35 6.59 15.07
CA PRO A 265 -6.74 6.30 13.77
C PRO A 265 -6.80 7.48 12.77
N GLN A 266 -7.39 8.62 13.13
CA GLN A 266 -7.63 9.75 12.21
C GLN A 266 -6.34 10.30 11.57
N GLY A 267 -5.24 10.39 12.31
CA GLY A 267 -3.94 10.83 11.78
C GLY A 267 -3.40 9.87 10.73
N TYR A 268 -3.45 8.58 11.00
CA TYR A 268 -3.07 7.54 10.05
C TYR A 268 -3.99 7.54 8.80
N LEU A 269 -5.31 7.65 8.99
CA LEU A 269 -6.27 7.74 7.88
C LEU A 269 -6.01 8.97 7.00
N ALA A 270 -5.62 10.10 7.60
CA ALA A 270 -5.24 11.30 6.83
C ALA A 270 -4.00 11.04 5.96
N ILE A 271 -2.97 10.40 6.50
CA ILE A 271 -1.78 9.98 5.75
C ILE A 271 -2.15 9.00 4.63
N CYS A 272 -2.99 8.00 4.90
CA CYS A 272 -3.50 7.09 3.87
C CYS A 272 -4.25 7.84 2.75
N GLY A 273 -5.08 8.83 3.09
CA GLY A 273 -5.78 9.67 2.12
C GLY A 273 -4.83 10.51 1.25
N ILE A 274 -3.77 11.07 1.85
CA ILE A 274 -2.73 11.81 1.13
C ILE A 274 -1.98 10.88 0.16
N LEU A 275 -1.60 9.69 0.61
CA LEU A 275 -0.95 8.69 -0.24
C LEU A 275 -1.89 8.22 -1.36
N GLN A 276 -3.16 7.92 -1.05
CA GLN A 276 -4.14 7.44 -2.02
C GLN A 276 -4.35 8.40 -3.20
N LYS A 277 -4.17 9.70 -3.01
CA LYS A 277 -4.22 10.72 -4.06
C LYS A 277 -3.31 10.39 -5.25
N TYR A 278 -2.18 9.74 -4.99
CA TYR A 278 -1.15 9.42 -5.98
C TYR A 278 -1.15 7.97 -6.45
N ILE A 279 -1.93 7.09 -5.83
CA ILE A 279 -1.91 5.64 -6.03
C ILE A 279 -3.01 5.21 -7.00
N ASP A 280 -2.64 4.48 -8.03
CA ASP A 280 -3.57 3.98 -9.05
C ASP A 280 -4.37 2.74 -8.61
N GLN A 281 -3.86 1.94 -7.69
CA GLN A 281 -4.61 0.85 -7.05
C GLN A 281 -5.01 1.22 -5.62
N GLY A 282 -5.03 0.26 -4.70
CA GLY A 282 -5.50 0.44 -3.34
C GLY A 282 -4.39 0.49 -2.29
N ILE A 283 -4.83 0.67 -1.07
CA ILE A 283 -4.04 0.60 0.16
C ILE A 283 -4.74 -0.37 1.10
N SER A 284 -4.01 -1.33 1.66
CA SER A 284 -4.50 -2.19 2.75
C SER A 284 -4.60 -1.39 4.05
N VAL A 285 -5.65 -0.59 4.19
CA VAL A 285 -5.80 0.34 5.30
C VAL A 285 -6.36 -0.38 6.51
N ASN A 286 -5.58 -0.47 7.58
CA ASN A 286 -6.04 -0.94 8.88
C ASN A 286 -6.51 0.23 9.75
N THR A 287 -7.55 0.01 10.55
CA THR A 287 -7.89 0.88 11.68
C THR A 287 -7.61 0.15 12.98
N SER A 288 -7.07 0.84 13.96
CA SER A 288 -6.64 0.23 15.22
C SER A 288 -7.14 1.03 16.38
N TYR A 289 -7.65 0.35 17.40
CA TYR A 289 -8.29 0.94 18.57
C TYR A 289 -7.73 0.31 19.83
N ASN A 290 -7.24 1.12 20.77
CA ASN A 290 -6.91 0.67 22.10
C ASN A 290 -8.10 0.97 23.02
N PRO A 291 -8.80 -0.06 23.57
CA PRO A 291 -9.94 0.13 24.48
C PRO A 291 -9.63 0.99 25.70
N GLU A 292 -8.37 0.98 26.19
CA GLU A 292 -7.93 1.75 27.35
C GLU A 292 -8.07 3.26 27.19
N HIS A 293 -8.16 3.75 25.95
CA HIS A 293 -8.37 5.16 25.64
C HIS A 293 -9.85 5.59 25.73
N TYR A 294 -10.76 4.65 26.01
CA TYR A 294 -12.21 4.91 26.02
C TYR A 294 -12.81 4.61 27.40
N GLU A 295 -13.94 5.28 27.71
CA GLU A 295 -14.70 5.05 28.93
C GLU A 295 -15.13 3.59 29.04
N ASP A 296 -14.98 3.00 30.23
CA ASP A 296 -15.26 1.59 30.51
C ASP A 296 -14.51 0.59 29.60
N ASN A 297 -13.40 0.97 29.00
CA ASN A 297 -12.66 0.18 28.00
C ASN A 297 -13.56 -0.32 26.85
N LYS A 298 -14.51 0.54 26.42
CA LYS A 298 -15.45 0.23 25.35
C LYS A 298 -15.31 1.22 24.20
N ILE A 299 -14.94 0.72 23.04
CA ILE A 299 -14.84 1.53 21.82
C ILE A 299 -16.25 1.91 21.37
N PRO A 300 -16.62 3.22 21.31
CA PRO A 300 -17.92 3.63 20.83
C PRO A 300 -18.08 3.29 19.33
N MET A 301 -19.23 2.69 18.96
CA MET A 301 -19.53 2.42 17.56
C MET A 301 -19.55 3.70 16.69
N SER A 302 -19.88 4.85 17.30
CA SER A 302 -19.84 6.16 16.63
C SER A 302 -18.45 6.54 16.15
N GLU A 303 -17.39 6.20 16.90
CA GLU A 303 -16.00 6.44 16.50
C GLU A 303 -15.66 5.64 15.26
N MET A 304 -15.92 4.33 15.28
CA MET A 304 -15.66 3.44 14.14
C MET A 304 -16.43 3.89 12.88
N LEU A 305 -17.69 4.30 13.03
CA LEU A 305 -18.47 4.81 11.91
C LEU A 305 -17.93 6.15 11.38
N THR A 306 -17.47 7.02 12.28
CA THR A 306 -16.81 8.28 11.89
C THR A 306 -15.54 8.01 11.09
N ASP A 307 -14.73 7.04 11.49
CA ASP A 307 -13.50 6.67 10.80
C ASP A 307 -13.78 6.09 9.40
N ILE A 308 -14.79 5.21 9.28
CA ILE A 308 -15.23 4.68 7.97
C ILE A 308 -15.68 5.82 7.04
N VAL A 309 -16.49 6.75 7.54
CA VAL A 309 -16.97 7.90 6.75
C VAL A 309 -15.83 8.85 6.39
N THR A 310 -14.87 9.04 7.30
CA THR A 310 -13.69 9.86 7.06
C THR A 310 -12.79 9.23 5.98
N ALA A 311 -12.53 7.94 6.06
CA ALA A 311 -11.80 7.20 5.05
C ALA A 311 -12.45 7.34 3.65
N TYR A 312 -13.78 7.21 3.59
CA TYR A 312 -14.53 7.43 2.35
C TYR A 312 -14.36 8.86 1.83
N LYS A 313 -14.51 9.88 2.69
CA LYS A 313 -14.34 11.29 2.30
C LYS A 313 -12.96 11.61 1.76
N TYR A 314 -11.92 10.96 2.28
CA TYR A 314 -10.54 11.12 1.82
C TYR A 314 -10.22 10.35 0.53
N GLY A 315 -11.17 9.57 0.01
CA GLY A 315 -11.01 8.82 -1.23
C GLY A 315 -10.29 7.49 -1.06
N ILE A 316 -10.14 7.01 0.17
CA ILE A 316 -9.58 5.68 0.46
C ILE A 316 -10.46 4.62 -0.19
N LYS A 317 -9.85 3.68 -0.91
CA LYS A 317 -10.56 2.67 -1.68
C LYS A 317 -10.96 1.46 -0.85
N GLN A 318 -10.10 1.03 0.09
CA GLN A 318 -10.32 -0.16 0.91
C GLN A 318 -10.05 0.11 2.38
N LEU A 319 -10.84 -0.56 3.26
CA LEU A 319 -10.52 -0.77 4.66
C LEU A 319 -10.37 -2.27 4.90
N TYR A 320 -9.23 -2.65 5.47
CA TYR A 320 -8.79 -4.04 5.61
C TYR A 320 -9.16 -4.58 6.99
N TYR A 321 -8.28 -4.51 7.99
CA TYR A 321 -8.58 -4.96 9.34
C TYR A 321 -9.08 -3.81 10.22
N PHE A 322 -9.97 -4.15 11.15
CA PHE A 322 -10.35 -3.34 12.29
C PHE A 322 -9.75 -4.00 13.54
N ASN A 323 -8.57 -3.56 13.93
CA ASN A 323 -7.81 -4.13 15.03
C ASN A 323 -8.27 -3.54 16.35
N THR A 324 -8.27 -4.36 17.40
CA THR A 324 -8.49 -3.94 18.78
C THR A 324 -7.33 -4.44 19.63
N PHE A 325 -6.74 -3.58 20.42
CA PHE A 325 -5.70 -3.97 21.37
C PHE A 325 -6.30 -4.91 22.43
N ASP A 326 -5.70 -6.07 22.61
CA ASP A 326 -6.11 -7.09 23.57
C ASP A 326 -4.94 -7.56 24.45
N GLY A 327 -3.76 -6.94 24.27
CA GLY A 327 -2.54 -7.30 24.98
C GLY A 327 -1.88 -8.60 24.50
N ALA A 328 -2.48 -9.30 23.53
CA ALA A 328 -1.89 -10.53 23.00
C ALA A 328 -0.69 -10.22 22.11
N GLY A 329 0.42 -10.91 22.33
CA GLY A 329 1.64 -10.81 21.51
C GLY A 329 2.55 -9.63 21.82
N GLU A 330 2.25 -8.82 22.85
CA GLU A 330 3.12 -7.77 23.34
C GLU A 330 3.79 -8.23 24.66
N ILE A 331 5.12 -8.26 24.66
CA ILE A 331 5.91 -8.48 25.88
C ILE A 331 6.30 -7.09 26.35
N GLU A 332 5.80 -6.67 27.49
CA GLU A 332 6.28 -5.48 28.17
C GLU A 332 7.77 -5.64 28.50
N ASP A 333 8.54 -4.58 28.35
CA ASP A 333 10.00 -4.51 28.46
C ASP A 333 10.51 -4.65 29.93
N GLU A 334 9.81 -5.41 30.79
CA GLU A 334 10.22 -5.73 32.15
C GLU A 334 10.53 -7.22 32.28
N HIS A 335 11.82 -7.56 32.18
CA HIS A 335 12.48 -8.76 32.71
C HIS A 335 11.68 -10.08 32.76
N HIS A 336 11.18 -10.57 31.64
CA HIS A 336 10.73 -11.95 31.57
C HIS A 336 11.82 -12.85 30.99
N THR A 337 12.43 -13.64 31.86
CA THR A 337 13.15 -14.86 31.47
C THR A 337 12.12 -15.83 30.88
N TYR A 338 12.21 -16.08 29.58
CA TYR A 338 11.36 -17.03 28.87
C TYR A 338 11.51 -18.44 29.48
N ASP A 339 10.44 -18.94 30.08
CA ASP A 339 10.30 -20.35 30.47
C ASP A 339 9.50 -21.06 29.36
N GLY A 340 10.18 -21.87 28.56
CA GLY A 340 9.72 -22.46 27.32
C GLY A 340 8.61 -23.54 27.45
N THR A 341 7.66 -23.43 28.38
CA THR A 341 6.70 -24.50 28.69
C THR A 341 5.22 -24.16 28.44
N GLU A 342 4.86 -23.02 27.86
CA GLU A 342 3.47 -22.78 27.51
C GLU A 342 3.13 -23.25 26.10
N ASN A 343 2.21 -24.23 26.01
CA ASN A 343 1.59 -24.66 24.76
C ASN A 343 0.67 -23.53 24.26
N ILE A 344 1.03 -22.93 23.14
CA ILE A 344 0.17 -21.99 22.42
C ILE A 344 -0.67 -22.78 21.44
N ASP A 345 -1.99 -22.73 21.60
CA ASP A 345 -2.95 -23.35 20.68
C ASP A 345 -2.85 -22.73 19.28
N ASP A 346 -2.73 -23.61 18.30
CA ASP A 346 -2.49 -23.36 16.87
C ASP A 346 -3.73 -22.78 16.15
N GLU A 347 -4.27 -21.63 16.54
CA GLU A 347 -5.41 -21.02 15.82
C GLU A 347 -5.15 -19.66 15.18
N ASP A 348 -3.92 -19.21 15.01
CA ASP A 348 -3.65 -17.91 14.39
C ASP A 348 -3.01 -17.99 13.00
N CYS A 349 -3.87 -17.71 12.02
CA CYS A 349 -3.60 -17.21 10.69
C CYS A 349 -2.78 -18.09 9.72
N ASP A 350 -3.41 -19.12 9.20
CA ASP A 350 -2.93 -19.89 8.04
C ASP A 350 -2.90 -19.11 6.70
N SER A 351 -3.29 -17.83 6.67
CA SER A 351 -3.42 -17.07 5.42
C SER A 351 -2.17 -16.33 4.98
N CYS A 352 -1.09 -16.37 5.75
CA CYS A 352 0.19 -15.72 5.43
C CYS A 352 1.35 -16.68 5.15
N VAL A 353 1.06 -17.96 4.93
CA VAL A 353 2.08 -18.96 4.59
C VAL A 353 1.92 -19.33 3.11
N ILE A 354 2.66 -18.67 2.26
CA ILE A 354 3.14 -19.21 0.97
C ILE A 354 4.65 -19.20 1.02
#